data_10979d515cb8dea447ab3e60bab1f476
#
_entry.id   10979d515cb8dea447ab3e60bab1f476
#
_cell.length_a   1.000
_cell.length_b   1.000
_cell.length_c   1.000
_cell.angle_alpha   90.00
_cell.angle_beta   90.00
_cell.angle_gamma   90.00
#
_symmetry.space_group_name_H-M   'P 1'
#
loop_
_entity.id
_entity.type
_entity.pdbx_description
1 polymer ?
#
loop_
_entity_poly.entity_id
_entity_poly.type
_entity_poly.pdbx_seq_one_letter_code
_entity_poly.pdbx_strand_id
1 'polypeptide(L)'
;MHSGQFVFSQVLARVPHWEFQRVARRHGLDSVKLKFTAWEHFAALVFAQLTFRESLRDIEACLSAQRSIAYHLGFRRPVRRSTLADANEHRDWRFFADLAQRLMHRARRLYRDEPTALEIGADIYALDATMIDLSLALCPWANWTGTDAAVKMHTLLDLRGPLPSFVTITAGGKNEMTWLDEVPLEAGSYYVMDRGYLDLQRLQRFDRQGAFFVIRERPDLRYYVAES
;
A
#
# COMPACT_ATOMS: atom_id res chain seq x y z
N MET A 1 7.70 15.51 -24.91
CA MET A 1 7.12 14.23 -25.38
C MET A 1 8.22 13.19 -25.36
N HIS A 2 8.06 12.10 -24.61
CA HIS A 2 9.04 11.00 -24.59
C HIS A 2 8.73 10.03 -25.75
N SER A 3 8.98 10.46 -26.98
CA SER A 3 8.79 9.60 -28.16
C SER A 3 9.76 8.41 -28.09
N GLY A 4 9.23 7.19 -28.13
CA GLY A 4 9.99 5.94 -28.15
C GLY A 4 10.16 5.23 -26.82
N GLN A 5 9.66 5.76 -25.69
CA GLN A 5 9.65 5.03 -24.41
C GLN A 5 8.30 4.36 -24.15
N PHE A 6 8.35 3.10 -23.72
CA PHE A 6 7.14 2.39 -23.30
C PHE A 6 6.50 3.04 -22.06
N VAL A 7 5.18 3.07 -22.00
CA VAL A 7 4.41 3.63 -20.85
C VAL A 7 4.91 3.04 -19.54
N PHE A 8 5.13 1.74 -19.47
CA PHE A 8 5.64 1.08 -18.29
C PHE A 8 7.01 1.62 -17.84
N SER A 9 7.93 1.86 -18.78
CA SER A 9 9.24 2.47 -18.46
C SER A 9 9.07 3.89 -17.92
N GLN A 10 8.11 4.66 -18.43
CA GLN A 10 7.80 6.00 -17.94
C GLN A 10 7.24 5.96 -16.52
N VAL A 11 6.40 4.98 -16.20
CA VAL A 11 5.87 4.76 -14.83
C VAL A 11 7.02 4.42 -13.88
N LEU A 12 7.87 3.45 -14.24
CA LEU A 12 9.03 3.06 -13.41
C LEU A 12 10.02 4.22 -13.20
N ALA A 13 10.18 5.10 -14.19
CA ALA A 13 11.05 6.28 -14.08
C ALA A 13 10.55 7.29 -13.03
N ARG A 14 9.30 7.23 -12.60
CA ARG A 14 8.77 8.04 -11.48
C ARG A 14 9.28 7.60 -10.12
N VAL A 15 9.77 6.36 -10.00
CA VAL A 15 10.42 5.86 -8.78
C VAL A 15 11.88 6.32 -8.78
N PRO A 16 12.29 7.21 -7.87
CA PRO A 16 13.65 7.71 -7.83
C PRO A 16 14.63 6.58 -7.54
N HIS A 17 15.51 6.29 -8.49
CA HIS A 17 16.43 5.17 -8.39
C HIS A 17 17.35 5.25 -7.16
N TRP A 18 17.79 6.45 -6.79
CA TRP A 18 18.62 6.66 -5.60
C TRP A 18 17.86 6.33 -4.29
N GLU A 19 16.56 6.62 -4.24
CA GLU A 19 15.72 6.30 -3.09
C GLU A 19 15.45 4.81 -2.99
N PHE A 20 15.15 4.18 -4.13
CA PHE A 20 15.04 2.72 -4.23
C PHE A 20 16.33 2.03 -3.75
N GLN A 21 17.49 2.46 -4.24
CA GLN A 21 18.78 1.91 -3.85
C GLN A 21 19.06 2.08 -2.35
N ARG A 22 18.68 3.22 -1.77
CA ARG A 22 18.83 3.46 -0.33
C ARG A 22 18.01 2.48 0.49
N VAL A 23 16.75 2.21 0.07
CA VAL A 23 15.90 1.22 0.74
C VAL A 23 16.45 -0.19 0.53
N ALA A 24 16.82 -0.55 -0.70
CA ALA A 24 17.38 -1.86 -1.00
C ALA A 24 18.64 -2.16 -0.16
N ARG A 25 19.52 -1.17 0.01
CA ARG A 25 20.72 -1.29 0.87
C ARG A 25 20.37 -1.52 2.32
N ARG A 26 19.38 -0.81 2.86
CA ARG A 26 18.91 -0.97 4.25
C ARG A 26 18.42 -2.40 4.53
N HIS A 27 17.82 -3.03 3.53
CA HIS A 27 17.29 -4.39 3.62
C HIS A 27 18.24 -5.46 3.05
N GLY A 28 19.52 -5.10 2.77
CA GLY A 28 20.53 -6.05 2.28
C GLY A 28 20.27 -6.58 0.85
N LEU A 29 19.45 -5.87 0.05
CA LEU A 29 19.05 -6.29 -1.29
C LEU A 29 19.82 -5.60 -2.42
N ASP A 30 20.90 -4.87 -2.10
CA ASP A 30 21.72 -4.11 -3.06
C ASP A 30 22.93 -4.89 -3.57
N SER A 31 23.07 -6.17 -3.21
CA SER A 31 24.22 -6.98 -3.60
C SER A 31 24.35 -7.11 -5.12
N VAL A 32 25.50 -6.69 -5.65
CA VAL A 32 25.86 -6.82 -7.08
C VAL A 32 25.93 -8.29 -7.55
N LYS A 33 26.06 -9.23 -6.62
CA LYS A 33 26.13 -10.68 -6.89
C LYS A 33 24.75 -11.29 -7.20
N LEU A 34 23.64 -10.58 -6.94
CA LEU A 34 22.30 -11.07 -7.21
C LEU A 34 22.06 -11.16 -8.72
N LYS A 35 21.84 -12.36 -9.23
CA LYS A 35 21.49 -12.61 -10.64
C LYS A 35 20.14 -12.01 -11.02
N PHE A 36 19.21 -11.88 -10.06
CA PHE A 36 17.92 -11.22 -10.16
C PHE A 36 17.87 -10.13 -9.08
N THR A 37 17.98 -8.89 -9.51
CA THR A 37 18.12 -7.73 -8.61
C THR A 37 16.81 -7.40 -7.90
N ALA A 38 16.89 -6.60 -6.82
CA ALA A 38 15.69 -6.08 -6.17
C ALA A 38 14.85 -5.20 -7.11
N TRP A 39 15.52 -4.46 -8.00
CA TRP A 39 14.84 -3.64 -9.01
C TRP A 39 14.07 -4.50 -10.03
N GLU A 40 14.67 -5.56 -10.55
CA GLU A 40 13.99 -6.47 -11.46
C GLU A 40 12.78 -7.15 -10.78
N HIS A 41 12.92 -7.54 -9.50
CA HIS A 41 11.82 -8.09 -8.73
C HIS A 41 10.68 -7.07 -8.57
N PHE A 42 10.99 -5.87 -8.12
CA PHE A 42 10.02 -4.78 -8.00
C PHE A 42 9.34 -4.49 -9.34
N ALA A 43 10.10 -4.35 -10.42
CA ALA A 43 9.56 -4.10 -11.76
C ALA A 43 8.63 -5.23 -12.23
N ALA A 44 8.97 -6.50 -11.94
CA ALA A 44 8.11 -7.64 -12.28
C ALA A 44 6.78 -7.61 -11.52
N LEU A 45 6.79 -7.26 -10.23
CA LEU A 45 5.57 -7.14 -9.42
C LEU A 45 4.72 -5.93 -9.86
N VAL A 46 5.34 -4.79 -10.15
CA VAL A 46 4.62 -3.61 -10.69
C VAL A 46 4.02 -3.92 -12.06
N PHE A 47 4.76 -4.64 -12.93
CA PHE A 47 4.24 -5.11 -14.21
C PHE A 47 3.01 -5.99 -14.01
N ALA A 48 3.08 -6.95 -13.09
CA ALA A 48 1.98 -7.84 -12.78
C ALA A 48 0.72 -7.08 -12.35
N GLN A 49 0.86 -6.13 -11.44
CA GLN A 49 -0.25 -5.32 -10.94
C GLN A 49 -0.87 -4.43 -12.02
N LEU A 50 -0.06 -3.73 -12.79
CA LEU A 50 -0.54 -2.81 -13.84
C LEU A 50 -1.13 -3.53 -15.06
N THR A 51 -0.79 -4.81 -15.26
CA THR A 51 -1.29 -5.61 -16.38
C THR A 51 -2.24 -6.73 -15.94
N PHE A 52 -2.67 -6.72 -14.67
CA PHE A 52 -3.64 -7.66 -14.10
C PHE A 52 -3.22 -9.13 -14.29
N ARG A 53 -1.95 -9.45 -13.94
CA ARG A 53 -1.45 -10.83 -13.99
C ARG A 53 -1.80 -11.57 -12.70
N GLU A 54 -2.43 -12.71 -12.82
CA GLU A 54 -2.97 -13.47 -11.68
C GLU A 54 -1.98 -14.52 -11.13
N SER A 55 -0.94 -14.86 -11.90
CA SER A 55 0.01 -15.89 -11.49
C SER A 55 1.45 -15.59 -11.91
N LEU A 56 2.42 -16.15 -11.17
CA LEU A 56 3.85 -16.07 -11.55
C LEU A 56 4.13 -16.70 -12.92
N ARG A 57 3.32 -17.68 -13.34
CA ARG A 57 3.41 -18.33 -14.64
C ARG A 57 2.96 -17.39 -15.76
N ASP A 58 1.93 -16.64 -15.50
CA ASP A 58 1.42 -15.62 -16.43
C ASP A 58 2.41 -14.46 -16.58
N ILE A 59 3.01 -14.00 -15.47
CA ILE A 59 4.08 -13.00 -15.50
C ILE A 59 5.26 -13.47 -16.37
N GLU A 60 5.75 -14.70 -16.16
CA GLU A 60 6.82 -15.27 -16.97
C GLU A 60 6.44 -15.34 -18.46
N ALA A 61 5.24 -15.82 -18.79
CA ALA A 61 4.77 -15.93 -20.16
C ALA A 61 4.72 -14.56 -20.85
N CYS A 62 4.12 -13.56 -20.20
CA CYS A 62 3.98 -12.23 -20.77
C CYS A 62 5.32 -11.52 -20.96
N LEU A 63 6.23 -11.57 -19.96
CA LEU A 63 7.56 -10.99 -20.09
C LEU A 63 8.43 -11.72 -21.13
N SER A 64 8.24 -13.05 -21.27
CA SER A 64 8.95 -13.85 -22.28
C SER A 64 8.48 -13.58 -23.70
N ALA A 65 7.18 -13.34 -23.90
CA ALA A 65 6.63 -12.97 -25.18
C ALA A 65 7.14 -11.60 -25.70
N GLN A 66 7.56 -10.72 -24.80
CA GLN A 66 8.00 -9.37 -25.10
C GLN A 66 9.50 -9.17 -24.88
N ARG A 67 10.34 -10.12 -25.25
CA ARG A 67 11.79 -10.12 -24.96
C ARG A 67 12.53 -8.85 -25.44
N SER A 68 12.18 -8.33 -26.61
CA SER A 68 12.77 -7.09 -27.13
C SER A 68 12.43 -5.88 -26.26
N ILE A 69 11.26 -5.91 -25.63
CA ILE A 69 10.75 -4.86 -24.74
C ILE A 69 11.31 -5.04 -23.32
N ALA A 70 11.49 -6.28 -22.88
CA ALA A 70 11.91 -6.61 -21.52
C ALA A 70 13.22 -5.90 -21.12
N TYR A 71 14.18 -5.80 -22.05
CA TYR A 71 15.41 -5.04 -21.81
C TYR A 71 15.15 -3.55 -21.51
N HIS A 72 14.26 -2.92 -22.28
CA HIS A 72 13.86 -1.53 -22.06
C HIS A 72 13.02 -1.33 -20.79
N LEU A 73 12.44 -2.41 -20.28
CA LEU A 73 11.72 -2.42 -19.00
C LEU A 73 12.66 -2.63 -17.80
N GLY A 74 13.97 -2.78 -18.04
CA GLY A 74 14.98 -2.93 -17.00
C GLY A 74 15.33 -4.38 -16.63
N PHE A 75 14.85 -5.37 -17.40
CA PHE A 75 15.18 -6.78 -17.21
C PHE A 75 16.41 -7.17 -18.01
N ARG A 76 17.48 -7.52 -17.33
CA ARG A 76 18.74 -7.93 -17.96
C ARG A 76 18.70 -9.35 -18.49
N ARG A 77 17.81 -10.18 -17.95
CA ARG A 77 17.66 -11.61 -18.28
C ARG A 77 16.17 -11.99 -18.31
N PRO A 78 15.81 -13.12 -18.97
CA PRO A 78 14.46 -13.65 -18.88
C PRO A 78 14.05 -13.89 -17.42
N VAL A 79 12.90 -13.36 -17.03
CA VAL A 79 12.33 -13.56 -15.70
C VAL A 79 11.65 -14.93 -15.67
N ARG A 80 12.15 -15.82 -14.81
CA ARG A 80 11.59 -17.17 -14.64
C ARG A 80 10.66 -17.23 -13.44
N ARG A 81 9.59 -18.02 -13.54
CA ARG A 81 8.65 -18.28 -12.44
C ARG A 81 9.37 -18.72 -11.17
N SER A 82 10.29 -19.68 -11.30
CA SER A 82 11.08 -20.16 -10.15
C SER A 82 11.90 -19.06 -9.47
N THR A 83 12.49 -18.15 -10.26
CA THR A 83 13.25 -17.00 -9.74
C THR A 83 12.34 -16.00 -9.03
N LEU A 84 11.13 -15.77 -9.55
CA LEU A 84 10.12 -14.92 -8.89
C LEU A 84 9.63 -15.55 -7.58
N ALA A 85 9.33 -16.85 -7.60
CA ALA A 85 8.91 -17.59 -6.42
C ALA A 85 9.97 -17.52 -5.31
N ASP A 86 11.22 -17.84 -5.65
CA ASP A 86 12.35 -17.78 -4.73
C ASP A 86 12.54 -16.37 -4.16
N ALA A 87 12.44 -15.33 -5.00
CA ALA A 87 12.53 -13.95 -4.55
C ALA A 87 11.38 -13.54 -3.62
N ASN A 88 10.15 -13.99 -3.89
CA ASN A 88 9.00 -13.73 -3.03
C ASN A 88 9.13 -14.43 -1.67
N GLU A 89 9.70 -15.63 -1.63
CA GLU A 89 9.84 -16.42 -0.42
C GLU A 89 10.95 -15.91 0.50
N HIS A 90 12.11 -15.54 -0.09
CA HIS A 90 13.31 -15.25 0.70
C HIS A 90 13.57 -13.76 0.94
N ARG A 91 12.94 -12.86 0.19
CA ARG A 91 13.13 -11.42 0.40
C ARG A 91 12.18 -10.87 1.43
N ASP A 92 12.71 -10.08 2.34
CA ASP A 92 11.90 -9.44 3.38
C ASP A 92 10.88 -8.48 2.75
N TRP A 93 9.60 -8.74 2.96
CA TRP A 93 8.50 -7.89 2.50
C TRP A 93 8.57 -6.46 3.04
N ARG A 94 9.24 -6.25 4.19
CA ARG A 94 9.42 -4.92 4.79
C ARG A 94 10.16 -3.96 3.86
N PHE A 95 10.96 -4.48 2.93
CA PHE A 95 11.53 -3.68 1.84
C PHE A 95 10.45 -2.96 1.03
N PHE A 96 9.40 -3.67 0.63
CA PHE A 96 8.30 -3.09 -0.15
C PHE A 96 7.49 -2.12 0.70
N ALA A 97 7.27 -2.41 1.98
CA ALA A 97 6.58 -1.52 2.90
C ALA A 97 7.33 -0.19 3.10
N ASP A 98 8.66 -0.24 3.35
CA ASP A 98 9.50 0.98 3.49
C ASP A 98 9.52 1.79 2.18
N LEU A 99 9.62 1.11 1.03
CA LEU A 99 9.56 1.77 -0.28
C LEU A 99 8.20 2.45 -0.50
N ALA A 100 7.11 1.76 -0.22
CA ALA A 100 5.76 2.30 -0.37
C ALA A 100 5.56 3.56 0.51
N GLN A 101 5.95 3.51 1.78
CA GLN A 101 5.85 4.67 2.69
C GLN A 101 6.61 5.90 2.15
N ARG A 102 7.80 5.69 1.57
CA ARG A 102 8.58 6.78 0.97
C ARG A 102 7.92 7.35 -0.27
N LEU A 103 7.39 6.50 -1.13
CA LEU A 103 6.70 6.93 -2.35
C LEU A 103 5.40 7.67 -1.99
N MET A 104 4.65 7.23 -0.99
CA MET A 104 3.47 7.92 -0.47
C MET A 104 3.82 9.31 0.08
N HIS A 105 4.86 9.39 0.92
CA HIS A 105 5.32 10.68 1.44
C HIS A 105 5.78 11.64 0.33
N ARG A 106 6.42 11.12 -0.72
CA ARG A 106 6.79 11.92 -1.90
C ARG A 106 5.56 12.38 -2.67
N ALA A 107 4.61 11.50 -2.90
CA ALA A 107 3.37 11.83 -3.61
C ALA A 107 2.59 12.92 -2.88
N ARG A 108 2.39 12.80 -1.56
CA ARG A 108 1.73 13.85 -0.75
C ARG A 108 2.36 15.23 -0.93
N ARG A 109 3.67 15.32 -1.06
CA ARG A 109 4.34 16.63 -1.30
C ARG A 109 4.02 17.22 -2.67
N LEU A 110 3.79 16.38 -3.68
CA LEU A 110 3.43 16.85 -5.03
C LEU A 110 1.99 17.37 -5.10
N TYR A 111 1.12 16.87 -4.23
CA TYR A 111 -0.30 17.23 -4.17
C TYR A 111 -0.62 18.20 -3.04
N ARG A 112 0.39 18.74 -2.35
CA ARG A 112 0.17 19.63 -1.20
C ARG A 112 -0.66 20.86 -1.54
N ASP A 113 -0.43 21.43 -2.70
CA ASP A 113 -1.03 22.69 -3.15
C ASP A 113 -2.25 22.45 -4.06
N GLU A 114 -2.64 21.19 -4.26
CA GLU A 114 -3.85 20.86 -5.03
C GLU A 114 -5.09 21.18 -4.18
N PRO A 115 -6.09 21.85 -4.76
CA PRO A 115 -7.33 22.13 -4.05
C PRO A 115 -8.04 20.83 -3.71
N THR A 116 -8.53 20.71 -2.48
CA THR A 116 -9.45 19.63 -2.10
C THR A 116 -10.73 19.76 -2.91
N ALA A 117 -11.28 18.63 -3.36
CA ALA A 117 -12.59 18.59 -4.03
C ALA A 117 -13.72 19.10 -3.11
N LEU A 118 -13.47 19.20 -1.81
CA LEU A 118 -14.35 19.74 -0.80
C LEU A 118 -13.78 21.08 -0.33
N GLU A 119 -14.56 22.16 -0.45
CA GLU A 119 -14.19 23.53 -0.03
C GLU A 119 -14.13 23.71 1.51
N ILE A 120 -13.57 22.74 2.23
CA ILE A 120 -13.57 22.73 3.71
C ILE A 120 -12.33 23.42 4.29
N GLY A 121 -11.32 23.75 3.48
CA GLY A 121 -10.10 24.43 3.95
C GLY A 121 -9.25 23.64 4.95
N ALA A 122 -9.53 22.33 5.12
CA ALA A 122 -8.85 21.42 6.01
C ALA A 122 -8.51 20.11 5.31
N ASP A 123 -7.53 19.38 5.84
CA ASP A 123 -7.17 18.06 5.31
C ASP A 123 -8.21 17.02 5.69
N ILE A 124 -8.59 16.19 4.72
CA ILE A 124 -9.60 15.14 4.91
C ILE A 124 -8.97 13.80 4.58
N TYR A 125 -9.12 12.87 5.50
CA TYR A 125 -8.64 11.50 5.38
C TYR A 125 -9.79 10.52 5.44
N ALA A 126 -9.77 9.49 4.58
CA ALA A 126 -10.67 8.35 4.68
C ALA A 126 -9.92 7.13 5.21
N LEU A 127 -10.52 6.45 6.18
CA LEU A 127 -10.01 5.19 6.73
C LEU A 127 -10.85 4.05 6.20
N ASP A 128 -10.17 3.04 5.65
CA ASP A 128 -10.81 1.81 5.20
C ASP A 128 -9.90 0.60 5.37
N ALA A 129 -10.50 -0.58 5.38
CA ALA A 129 -9.78 -1.85 5.41
C ALA A 129 -10.29 -2.79 4.31
N THR A 130 -9.35 -3.25 3.50
CA THR A 130 -9.62 -4.26 2.47
C THR A 130 -9.15 -5.63 2.95
N MET A 131 -10.02 -6.63 2.89
CA MET A 131 -9.66 -8.02 3.18
C MET A 131 -9.08 -8.67 1.93
N ILE A 132 -7.98 -9.38 2.10
CA ILE A 132 -7.29 -10.13 1.06
C ILE A 132 -7.23 -11.58 1.50
N ASP A 133 -7.94 -12.46 0.81
CA ASP A 133 -7.96 -13.89 1.08
C ASP A 133 -6.63 -14.54 0.69
N LEU A 134 -6.15 -15.43 1.53
CA LEU A 134 -4.90 -16.15 1.35
C LEU A 134 -5.11 -17.65 1.49
N SER A 135 -4.19 -18.44 0.94
CA SER A 135 -4.16 -19.88 1.20
C SER A 135 -3.61 -20.15 2.61
N LEU A 136 -4.40 -20.81 3.47
CA LEU A 136 -3.98 -21.17 4.82
C LEU A 136 -2.73 -22.07 4.81
N ALA A 137 -2.59 -22.92 3.82
CA ALA A 137 -1.42 -23.79 3.67
C ALA A 137 -0.11 -23.00 3.45
N LEU A 138 -0.20 -21.83 2.82
CA LEU A 138 0.95 -20.94 2.55
C LEU A 138 1.15 -19.88 3.62
N CYS A 139 0.06 -19.47 4.29
CA CYS A 139 0.06 -18.37 5.26
C CYS A 139 -0.60 -18.77 6.59
N PRO A 140 -0.08 -19.77 7.33
CA PRO A 140 -0.71 -20.25 8.57
C PRO A 140 -0.78 -19.20 9.67
N TRP A 141 0.09 -18.19 9.62
CA TRP A 141 0.09 -17.06 10.54
C TRP A 141 -1.08 -16.08 10.33
N ALA A 142 -1.70 -16.12 9.14
CA ALA A 142 -2.83 -15.28 8.77
C ALA A 142 -4.18 -16.00 8.97
N ASN A 143 -4.23 -17.04 9.80
CA ASN A 143 -5.45 -17.79 10.10
C ASN A 143 -6.54 -16.85 10.61
N TRP A 144 -7.72 -16.95 10.01
CA TRP A 144 -8.89 -16.14 10.34
C TRP A 144 -10.02 -16.97 10.94
N THR A 145 -10.38 -18.08 10.32
CA THR A 145 -11.55 -18.90 10.74
C THR A 145 -11.18 -20.32 11.18
N GLY A 146 -9.91 -20.71 11.17
CA GLY A 146 -9.44 -22.09 11.36
C GLY A 146 -9.34 -22.87 10.05
N THR A 147 -10.13 -22.52 9.02
CA THR A 147 -10.08 -23.11 7.68
C THR A 147 -9.53 -22.15 6.63
N ASP A 148 -9.64 -20.86 6.88
CA ASP A 148 -9.28 -19.81 5.93
C ASP A 148 -8.20 -18.90 6.49
N ALA A 149 -7.35 -18.39 5.62
CA ALA A 149 -6.39 -17.36 5.92
C ALA A 149 -6.73 -16.06 5.19
N ALA A 150 -6.60 -14.95 5.86
CA ALA A 150 -6.78 -13.62 5.28
C ALA A 150 -5.86 -12.60 5.95
N VAL A 151 -5.53 -11.56 5.23
CA VAL A 151 -4.92 -10.33 5.79
C VAL A 151 -5.84 -9.16 5.54
N LYS A 152 -5.81 -8.20 6.45
CA LYS A 152 -6.46 -6.90 6.27
C LYS A 152 -5.41 -5.86 5.91
N MET A 153 -5.62 -5.19 4.80
CA MET A 153 -4.86 -4.01 4.41
C MET A 153 -5.63 -2.78 4.83
N HIS A 154 -5.16 -2.12 5.87
CA HIS A 154 -5.73 -0.87 6.36
C HIS A 154 -5.09 0.30 5.63
N THR A 155 -5.90 1.21 5.14
CA THR A 155 -5.46 2.36 4.36
C THR A 155 -6.02 3.64 4.93
N LEU A 156 -5.14 4.62 5.16
CA LEU A 156 -5.50 6.01 5.36
C LEU A 156 -5.30 6.73 4.04
N LEU A 157 -6.39 7.19 3.44
CA LEU A 157 -6.40 7.85 2.13
C LEU A 157 -6.52 9.37 2.33
N ASP A 158 -5.59 10.13 1.75
CA ASP A 158 -5.66 11.59 1.67
C ASP A 158 -6.58 11.96 0.50
N LEU A 159 -7.69 12.66 0.79
CA LEU A 159 -8.70 12.99 -0.22
C LEU A 159 -8.37 14.23 -1.08
N ARG A 160 -7.26 14.92 -0.85
CA ARG A 160 -6.78 15.98 -1.76
C ARG A 160 -6.40 15.44 -3.15
N GLY A 161 -5.92 14.24 -3.20
CA GLY A 161 -5.79 13.49 -4.43
C GLY A 161 -5.73 12.04 -4.03
N PRO A 162 -6.60 11.14 -4.41
CA PRO A 162 -6.83 9.81 -3.81
C PRO A 162 -5.52 9.03 -3.54
N LEU A 163 -4.73 9.54 -2.60
CA LEU A 163 -3.39 9.08 -2.29
C LEU A 163 -3.39 8.36 -0.94
N PRO A 164 -2.90 7.12 -0.86
CA PRO A 164 -2.65 6.50 0.43
C PRO A 164 -1.57 7.30 1.17
N SER A 165 -1.86 7.73 2.39
CA SER A 165 -0.93 8.43 3.28
C SER A 165 -0.31 7.50 4.30
N PHE A 166 -1.02 6.44 4.67
CA PHE A 166 -0.55 5.39 5.57
C PHE A 166 -1.21 4.06 5.20
N VAL A 167 -0.42 2.98 5.16
CA VAL A 167 -0.91 1.62 4.90
C VAL A 167 -0.25 0.67 5.89
N THR A 168 -1.05 -0.20 6.50
CA THR A 168 -0.55 -1.31 7.32
C THR A 168 -1.29 -2.60 7.01
N ILE A 169 -0.66 -3.73 7.28
CA ILE A 169 -1.22 -5.05 7.04
C ILE A 169 -1.27 -5.81 8.36
N THR A 170 -2.43 -6.36 8.67
CA THR A 170 -2.66 -7.20 9.85
C THR A 170 -3.24 -8.56 9.45
N ALA A 171 -3.09 -9.56 10.33
CA ALA A 171 -3.81 -10.83 10.15
C ALA A 171 -5.32 -10.59 10.16
N GLY A 172 -6.08 -11.32 9.32
CA GLY A 172 -7.52 -11.13 9.14
C GLY A 172 -8.35 -11.20 10.42
N GLY A 173 -7.95 -12.06 11.35
CA GLY A 173 -8.60 -12.19 12.67
C GLY A 173 -8.26 -11.11 13.69
N LYS A 174 -7.30 -10.22 13.39
CA LYS A 174 -6.94 -9.13 14.29
C LYS A 174 -8.04 -8.07 14.29
N ASN A 175 -8.37 -7.57 15.48
CA ASN A 175 -9.38 -6.53 15.61
C ASN A 175 -8.95 -5.25 14.87
N GLU A 176 -9.79 -4.75 13.99
CA GLU A 176 -9.57 -3.52 13.21
C GLU A 176 -9.31 -2.30 14.10
N MET A 177 -9.89 -2.31 15.30
CA MET A 177 -9.78 -1.20 16.25
C MET A 177 -8.35 -0.93 16.70
N THR A 178 -7.49 -1.96 16.79
CA THR A 178 -6.09 -1.76 17.23
C THR A 178 -5.28 -0.95 16.24
N TRP A 179 -5.67 -0.94 14.96
CA TRP A 179 -5.01 -0.13 13.95
C TRP A 179 -5.25 1.37 14.14
N LEU A 180 -6.41 1.76 14.68
CA LEU A 180 -6.69 3.18 14.99
C LEU A 180 -5.64 3.79 15.94
N ASP A 181 -5.02 2.96 16.78
CA ASP A 181 -3.99 3.43 17.70
C ASP A 181 -2.68 3.81 16.98
N GLU A 182 -2.46 3.27 15.77
CA GLU A 182 -1.27 3.50 14.94
C GLU A 182 -1.47 4.64 13.92
N VAL A 183 -2.72 5.06 13.67
CA VAL A 183 -3.04 6.10 12.69
C VAL A 183 -2.38 7.43 13.10
N PRO A 184 -1.56 8.05 12.23
CA PRO A 184 -1.05 9.37 12.47
C PRO A 184 -2.19 10.39 12.42
N LEU A 185 -2.43 11.11 13.52
CA LEU A 185 -3.45 12.14 13.59
C LEU A 185 -2.83 13.52 13.44
N GLU A 186 -3.43 14.33 12.58
CA GLU A 186 -3.03 15.71 12.32
C GLU A 186 -4.12 16.65 12.88
N ALA A 187 -3.74 17.60 13.75
CA ALA A 187 -4.67 18.57 14.33
C ALA A 187 -5.35 19.40 13.24
N GLY A 188 -6.64 19.65 13.40
CA GLY A 188 -7.47 20.38 12.43
C GLY A 188 -7.95 19.55 11.24
N SER A 189 -7.53 18.30 11.11
CA SER A 189 -7.92 17.42 10.01
C SER A 189 -9.18 16.60 10.34
N TYR A 190 -9.92 16.23 9.31
CA TYR A 190 -11.10 15.38 9.39
C TYR A 190 -10.79 13.94 8.99
N TYR A 191 -11.27 12.99 9.77
CA TYR A 191 -11.12 11.55 9.53
C TYR A 191 -12.48 10.91 9.31
N VAL A 192 -12.74 10.47 8.08
CA VAL A 192 -13.98 9.81 7.68
C VAL A 192 -13.80 8.31 7.79
N MET A 193 -14.68 7.63 8.49
CA MET A 193 -14.57 6.18 8.73
C MET A 193 -15.91 5.49 8.81
N ASP A 194 -15.97 4.20 8.54
CA ASP A 194 -17.19 3.40 8.66
C ASP A 194 -17.52 3.12 10.14
N ARG A 195 -18.77 2.74 10.39
CA ARG A 195 -19.29 2.34 11.71
C ARG A 195 -18.50 1.21 12.39
N GLY A 196 -17.78 0.42 11.63
CA GLY A 196 -16.85 -0.59 12.15
C GLY A 196 -15.77 -0.02 13.06
N TYR A 197 -15.44 1.26 12.90
CA TYR A 197 -14.41 1.97 13.68
C TYR A 197 -14.98 2.72 14.90
N LEU A 198 -16.26 2.51 15.25
CA LEU A 198 -16.87 3.17 16.39
C LEU A 198 -16.38 2.59 17.71
N ASP A 199 -15.40 3.28 18.31
CA ASP A 199 -14.86 3.02 19.64
C ASP A 199 -14.66 4.37 20.36
N LEU A 200 -15.49 4.63 21.36
CA LEU A 200 -15.52 5.94 22.04
C LEU A 200 -14.20 6.30 22.72
N GLN A 201 -13.47 5.30 23.24
CA GLN A 201 -12.15 5.55 23.88
C GLN A 201 -11.13 5.99 22.84
N ARG A 202 -11.13 5.37 21.66
CA ARG A 202 -10.24 5.73 20.56
C ARG A 202 -10.64 7.04 19.90
N LEU A 203 -11.94 7.30 19.72
CA LEU A 203 -12.44 8.58 19.23
C LEU A 203 -12.08 9.74 20.16
N GLN A 204 -12.01 9.53 21.47
CA GLN A 204 -11.49 10.53 22.40
C GLN A 204 -10.02 10.88 22.16
N ARG A 205 -9.21 9.96 21.57
CA ARG A 205 -7.84 10.28 21.16
C ARG A 205 -7.82 11.29 20.01
N PHE A 206 -8.75 11.18 19.05
CA PHE A 206 -8.88 12.16 17.96
C PHE A 206 -9.18 13.56 18.54
N ASP A 207 -10.17 13.65 19.40
CA ASP A 207 -10.56 14.89 20.06
C ASP A 207 -9.37 15.49 20.85
N ARG A 208 -8.69 14.71 21.68
CA ARG A 208 -7.52 15.18 22.45
C ARG A 208 -6.37 15.67 21.58
N GLN A 209 -6.24 15.20 20.36
CA GLN A 209 -5.23 15.65 19.41
C GLN A 209 -5.72 16.79 18.51
N GLY A 210 -6.93 17.31 18.76
CA GLY A 210 -7.53 18.38 17.97
C GLY A 210 -7.92 17.96 16.56
N ALA A 211 -8.11 16.66 16.31
CA ALA A 211 -8.58 16.12 15.05
C ALA A 211 -10.09 15.87 15.12
N PHE A 212 -10.77 16.03 14.01
CA PHE A 212 -12.20 15.78 13.88
C PHE A 212 -12.45 14.41 13.26
N PHE A 213 -13.59 13.81 13.57
CA PHE A 213 -14.01 12.56 12.94
C PHE A 213 -15.44 12.64 12.43
N VAL A 214 -15.69 11.96 11.32
CA VAL A 214 -17.00 11.71 10.75
C VAL A 214 -17.18 10.21 10.66
N ILE A 215 -18.13 9.67 11.42
CA ILE A 215 -18.34 8.23 11.49
C ILE A 215 -19.81 7.92 11.24
N ARG A 216 -20.06 6.85 10.50
CA ARG A 216 -21.41 6.38 10.27
C ARG A 216 -22.01 5.83 11.56
N GLU A 217 -23.20 6.28 11.90
CA GLU A 217 -23.94 5.86 13.09
C GLU A 217 -24.19 4.33 13.11
N ARG A 218 -24.14 3.77 14.30
CA ARG A 218 -24.64 2.41 14.58
C ARG A 218 -26.06 2.48 15.13
N PRO A 219 -26.98 1.59 14.72
CA PRO A 219 -28.40 1.62 15.17
C PRO A 219 -28.58 1.44 16.68
N ASP A 220 -27.59 0.84 17.36
CA ASP A 220 -27.59 0.55 18.80
C ASP A 220 -26.91 1.64 19.64
N LEU A 221 -26.37 2.69 19.01
CA LEU A 221 -25.71 3.79 19.71
C LEU A 221 -26.74 4.71 20.35
N ARG A 222 -26.60 4.92 21.65
CA ARG A 222 -27.35 5.93 22.39
C ARG A 222 -26.48 7.15 22.61
N TYR A 223 -26.94 8.30 22.14
CA TYR A 223 -26.24 9.57 22.32
C TYR A 223 -27.22 10.68 22.58
N TYR A 224 -26.74 11.76 23.19
CA TYR A 224 -27.51 13.00 23.39
C TYR A 224 -26.79 14.13 22.64
N VAL A 225 -27.53 14.91 21.89
CA VAL A 225 -26.99 16.11 21.26
C VAL A 225 -26.85 17.17 22.35
N ALA A 226 -25.61 17.59 22.63
CA ALA A 226 -25.34 18.58 23.65
C ALA A 226 -25.60 20.01 23.15
N GLU A 227 -25.34 20.28 21.85
CA GLU A 227 -25.58 21.55 21.17
C GLU A 227 -25.96 21.27 19.72
N SER A 228 -26.83 22.08 19.14
CA SER A 228 -27.25 22.02 17.74
C SER A 228 -26.84 23.28 16.98
#